data_23a8c9f445ca4a1d7dd925cdcee2f4a9
#
_entry.id   23a8c9f445ca4a1d7dd925cdcee2f4a9
#
_cell.length_a   1.000
_cell.length_b   1.000
_cell.length_c   1.000
_cell.angle_alpha   90.00
_cell.angle_beta   90.00
_cell.angle_gamma   90.00
#
_symmetry.space_group_name_H-M   'P 1'
#
loop_
_entity.id
_entity.type
_entity.pdbx_description
1 polymer ?
#
loop_
_entity_poly.entity_id
_entity_poly.type
_entity_poly.pdbx_seq_one_letter_code
_entity_poly.pdbx_strand_id
1 'polypeptide(L)'
;TYMTGENILFSNDAFGQHLASELMYNDLVDQCELFEETIKYYANILTPFSTLVTRKIEEILKLKLPLNMIATSHGVIWRDNPVQIVEKYLKWADAYQENQITLVYDTMWNGTRRMAEAIAEGIKSADHNATVKLYNAAHTDKNDIITELFRSKAFLFGSSTVNKGIMNATGGLLEMLRGLGLKDKKAAAFGSYGWSGESVDIIEQKLKDAKFEIVKDGIKVLWNPDEDALKECFEFGKSFAEKL
;
A
#
# COMPACT_ATOMS: atom_id res chain seq x y z
N THR A 1 -11.89 2.45 26.90
CA THR A 1 -11.99 2.71 28.36
C THR A 1 -10.81 3.57 28.80
N TYR A 2 -11.02 4.51 29.74
CA TYR A 2 -9.95 5.31 30.33
C TYR A 2 -9.94 5.16 31.85
N MET A 3 -8.75 4.84 32.40
CA MET A 3 -8.51 4.71 33.83
C MET A 3 -7.96 6.02 34.40
N THR A 4 -8.75 6.75 35.18
CA THR A 4 -8.42 8.11 35.63
C THR A 4 -7.30 8.18 36.65
N GLY A 5 -7.13 7.16 37.52
CA GLY A 5 -6.09 7.16 38.55
C GLY A 5 -4.68 7.04 37.98
N GLU A 6 -4.49 6.23 36.95
CA GLU A 6 -3.21 5.94 36.32
C GLU A 6 -3.03 6.63 34.95
N ASN A 7 -4.07 7.30 34.45
CA ASN A 7 -4.10 7.94 33.13
C ASN A 7 -3.81 6.97 31.97
N ILE A 8 -4.41 5.78 32.00
CA ILE A 8 -4.24 4.74 31.00
C ILE A 8 -5.45 4.69 30.06
N LEU A 9 -5.20 4.77 28.76
CA LEU A 9 -6.19 4.54 27.72
C LEU A 9 -6.14 3.08 27.25
N PHE A 10 -7.21 2.32 27.49
CA PHE A 10 -7.41 1.00 26.87
C PHE A 10 -8.09 1.19 25.52
N SER A 11 -7.33 1.04 24.43
CA SER A 11 -7.74 1.44 23.08
C SER A 11 -8.34 0.33 22.24
N ASN A 12 -8.36 -0.90 22.73
CA ASN A 12 -8.66 -2.10 21.95
C ASN A 12 -7.71 -2.23 20.75
N ASP A 13 -8.23 -2.38 19.53
CA ASP A 13 -7.44 -2.58 18.31
C ASP A 13 -6.69 -1.32 17.87
N ALA A 14 -7.22 -0.14 18.20
CA ALA A 14 -6.54 1.10 17.82
C ALA A 14 -5.16 1.20 18.47
N PHE A 15 -4.17 1.64 17.68
CA PHE A 15 -2.77 1.77 18.07
C PHE A 15 -2.02 0.45 18.26
N GLY A 16 -2.66 -0.68 17.96
CA GLY A 16 -2.07 -2.01 18.02
C GLY A 16 -1.12 -2.34 16.87
N GLN A 17 -0.42 -3.45 17.01
CA GLN A 17 0.49 -4.02 16.01
C GLN A 17 0.48 -5.56 16.13
N HIS A 18 0.81 -6.24 15.04
CA HIS A 18 1.06 -7.67 15.05
C HIS A 18 2.55 -7.98 15.24
N LEU A 19 3.12 -7.45 16.33
CA LEU A 19 4.51 -7.67 16.72
C LEU A 19 4.57 -8.75 17.79
N ALA A 20 5.24 -9.86 17.50
CA ALA A 20 5.53 -10.90 18.47
C ALA A 20 6.78 -10.52 19.26
N SER A 21 6.63 -10.28 20.56
CA SER A 21 7.73 -9.93 21.47
C SER A 21 7.47 -10.45 22.87
N GLU A 22 8.53 -10.84 23.57
CA GLU A 22 8.48 -11.12 25.02
C GLU A 22 8.47 -9.82 25.84
N LEU A 23 8.73 -8.69 25.21
CA LEU A 23 8.79 -7.36 25.83
C LEU A 23 7.43 -6.68 25.72
N MET A 24 6.97 -6.10 26.83
CA MET A 24 5.60 -5.58 26.94
C MET A 24 5.46 -4.14 26.43
N TYR A 25 6.53 -3.36 26.41
CA TYR A 25 6.46 -1.91 26.20
C TYR A 25 7.24 -1.44 24.99
N ASN A 26 6.75 -0.35 24.37
CA ASN A 26 7.31 0.21 23.15
C ASN A 26 8.78 0.65 23.26
N ASP A 27 9.23 1.12 24.42
CA ASP A 27 10.61 1.55 24.68
C ASP A 27 11.60 0.40 24.84
N LEU A 28 11.13 -0.84 24.88
CA LEU A 28 11.97 -2.03 25.06
C LEU A 28 12.22 -2.80 23.76
N VAL A 29 11.49 -2.48 22.69
CA VAL A 29 11.59 -3.18 21.40
C VAL A 29 12.31 -2.32 20.35
N ASP A 30 12.74 -2.93 19.25
CA ASP A 30 13.29 -2.19 18.11
C ASP A 30 12.26 -1.24 17.52
N GLN A 31 12.61 0.04 17.43
CA GLN A 31 11.67 1.08 16.99
C GLN A 31 11.36 1.00 15.50
N CYS A 32 12.33 0.59 14.68
CA CYS A 32 12.10 0.45 13.24
C CYS A 32 11.09 -0.68 12.99
N GLU A 33 11.30 -1.84 13.60
CA GLU A 33 10.39 -2.98 13.49
C GLU A 33 9.00 -2.63 14.04
N LEU A 34 8.93 -2.00 15.22
CA LEU A 34 7.67 -1.59 15.82
C LEU A 34 6.83 -0.71 14.90
N PHE A 35 7.44 0.33 14.31
CA PHE A 35 6.69 1.23 13.43
C PHE A 35 6.36 0.60 12.07
N GLU A 36 7.19 -0.29 11.55
CA GLU A 36 6.87 -1.07 10.34
C GLU A 36 5.65 -1.98 10.58
N GLU A 37 5.62 -2.71 11.70
CA GLU A 37 4.47 -3.56 12.03
C GLU A 37 3.21 -2.74 12.40
N THR A 38 3.39 -1.55 12.97
CA THR A 38 2.26 -0.66 13.27
C THR A 38 1.61 -0.09 12.01
N ILE A 39 2.39 0.40 11.04
CA ILE A 39 1.84 0.88 9.77
C ILE A 39 1.25 -0.25 8.95
N LYS A 40 1.85 -1.44 9.00
CA LYS A 40 1.32 -2.65 8.36
C LYS A 40 -0.04 -3.03 8.95
N TYR A 41 -0.18 -2.99 10.26
CA TYR A 41 -1.46 -3.21 10.95
C TYR A 41 -2.51 -2.19 10.51
N TYR A 42 -2.15 -0.89 10.51
CA TYR A 42 -3.05 0.17 10.07
C TYR A 42 -3.50 -0.01 8.62
N ALA A 43 -2.54 -0.20 7.71
CA ALA A 43 -2.77 -0.30 6.27
C ALA A 43 -3.72 -1.45 5.90
N ASN A 44 -3.57 -2.59 6.57
CA ASN A 44 -4.31 -3.81 6.25
C ASN A 44 -5.65 -3.95 6.97
N ILE A 45 -5.84 -3.28 8.12
CA ILE A 45 -7.00 -3.50 9.00
C ILE A 45 -7.81 -2.22 9.22
N LEU A 46 -7.15 -1.09 9.49
CA LEU A 46 -7.83 0.12 9.93
C LEU A 46 -8.15 1.12 8.82
N THR A 47 -7.52 1.00 7.67
CA THR A 47 -7.73 1.92 6.54
C THR A 47 -9.22 2.14 6.17
N PRO A 48 -10.09 1.11 6.13
CA PRO A 48 -11.51 1.30 5.85
C PRO A 48 -12.23 2.18 6.88
N PHE A 49 -11.67 2.28 8.07
CA PHE A 49 -12.23 3.02 9.20
C PHE A 49 -11.54 4.37 9.44
N SER A 50 -10.66 4.85 8.55
CA SER A 50 -9.85 6.07 8.74
C SER A 50 -10.68 7.29 9.18
N THR A 51 -11.84 7.52 8.57
CA THR A 51 -12.75 8.62 8.96
C THR A 51 -13.26 8.47 10.40
N LEU A 52 -13.55 7.24 10.84
CA LEU A 52 -13.97 6.97 12.21
C LEU A 52 -12.80 7.13 13.19
N VAL A 53 -11.62 6.69 12.81
CA VAL A 53 -10.36 6.84 13.58
C VAL A 53 -10.12 8.32 13.87
N THR A 54 -10.08 9.16 12.83
CA THR A 54 -9.88 10.62 12.98
C THR A 54 -10.90 11.21 13.94
N ARG A 55 -12.20 10.95 13.71
CA ARG A 55 -13.27 11.49 14.56
C ARG A 55 -13.12 11.07 16.03
N LYS A 56 -12.77 9.80 16.29
CA LYS A 56 -12.62 9.29 17.66
C LYS A 56 -11.38 9.85 18.36
N ILE A 57 -10.30 10.02 17.65
CA ILE A 57 -9.10 10.68 18.20
C ILE A 57 -9.41 12.13 18.55
N GLU A 58 -10.07 12.88 17.67
CA GLU A 58 -10.46 14.27 17.93
C GLU A 58 -11.44 14.40 19.12
N GLU A 59 -12.40 13.48 19.26
CA GLU A 59 -13.30 13.43 20.42
C GLU A 59 -12.52 13.25 21.73
N ILE A 60 -11.54 12.35 21.77
CA ILE A 60 -10.72 12.09 22.95
C ILE A 60 -9.80 13.28 23.26
N LEU A 61 -9.16 13.87 22.25
CA LEU A 61 -8.28 15.03 22.44
C LEU A 61 -9.03 16.24 23.02
N LYS A 62 -10.32 16.45 22.67
CA LYS A 62 -11.15 17.52 23.26
C LYS A 62 -11.37 17.36 24.75
N LEU A 63 -11.28 16.15 25.28
CA LEU A 63 -11.39 15.89 26.73
C LEU A 63 -10.17 16.34 27.52
N LYS A 64 -9.05 16.62 26.86
CA LYS A 64 -7.78 17.07 27.46
C LYS A 64 -7.31 16.19 28.63
N LEU A 65 -7.55 14.89 28.52
CA LEU A 65 -7.14 13.92 29.53
C LEU A 65 -5.61 13.76 29.54
N PRO A 66 -4.99 13.72 30.71
CA PRO A 66 -3.58 13.32 30.78
C PRO A 66 -3.44 11.87 30.28
N LEU A 67 -2.36 11.57 29.56
CA LEU A 67 -2.15 10.27 28.93
C LEU A 67 -0.74 9.77 29.25
N ASN A 68 -0.64 8.85 30.21
CA ASN A 68 0.63 8.23 30.58
C ASN A 68 0.89 6.95 29.75
N MET A 69 -0.17 6.28 29.28
CA MET A 69 -0.05 5.00 28.61
C MET A 69 -1.24 4.72 27.70
N ILE A 70 -0.98 4.06 26.58
CA ILE A 70 -2.02 3.44 25.73
C ILE A 70 -1.81 1.93 25.75
N ALA A 71 -2.75 1.20 26.35
CA ALA A 71 -2.79 -0.24 26.38
C ALA A 71 -3.68 -0.77 25.26
N THR A 72 -3.04 -1.44 24.29
CA THR A 72 -3.68 -2.01 23.10
C THR A 72 -4.07 -3.46 23.32
N SER A 73 -4.96 -4.02 22.47
CA SER A 73 -5.32 -5.46 22.49
C SER A 73 -4.27 -6.33 21.81
N HIS A 74 -3.42 -5.74 20.95
CA HIS A 74 -2.44 -6.45 20.11
C HIS A 74 -1.09 -5.76 20.16
N GLY A 75 -0.02 -6.52 20.29
CA GLY A 75 1.35 -6.04 20.32
C GLY A 75 1.75 -5.39 21.64
N VAL A 76 2.67 -4.44 21.57
CA VAL A 76 3.23 -3.78 22.77
C VAL A 76 2.43 -2.55 23.20
N ILE A 77 2.55 -2.23 24.50
CA ILE A 77 1.90 -1.09 25.13
C ILE A 77 2.76 0.17 24.94
N TRP A 78 2.13 1.29 24.59
CA TRP A 78 2.78 2.59 24.43
C TRP A 78 2.84 3.30 25.77
N ARG A 79 4.00 3.29 26.44
CA ARG A 79 4.25 4.02 27.69
C ARG A 79 5.27 5.15 27.54
N ASP A 80 6.23 4.99 26.65
CA ASP A 80 7.14 6.06 26.29
C ASP A 80 6.53 6.91 25.18
N ASN A 81 6.31 8.19 25.47
CA ASN A 81 5.67 9.14 24.55
C ASN A 81 4.41 8.57 23.83
N PRO A 82 3.34 8.18 24.55
CA PRO A 82 2.20 7.52 23.95
C PRO A 82 1.46 8.38 22.91
N VAL A 83 1.69 9.70 22.90
CA VAL A 83 1.09 10.61 21.91
C VAL A 83 1.66 10.39 20.50
N GLN A 84 2.89 9.91 20.38
CA GLN A 84 3.55 9.67 19.10
C GLN A 84 2.73 8.77 18.17
N ILE A 85 2.07 7.73 18.68
CA ILE A 85 1.26 6.84 17.84
C ILE A 85 -0.09 7.47 17.47
N VAL A 86 -0.64 8.32 18.31
CA VAL A 86 -1.85 9.10 18.00
C VAL A 86 -1.60 10.04 16.81
N GLU A 87 -0.47 10.73 16.81
CA GLU A 87 -0.03 11.60 15.70
C GLU A 87 0.17 10.82 14.40
N LYS A 88 0.79 9.63 14.48
CA LYS A 88 0.93 8.72 13.32
C LYS A 88 -0.43 8.30 12.74
N TYR A 89 -1.38 7.92 13.59
CA TYR A 89 -2.72 7.52 13.17
C TYR A 89 -3.48 8.66 12.49
N LEU A 90 -3.41 9.88 13.02
CA LEU A 90 -3.98 11.06 12.37
C LEU A 90 -3.38 11.29 10.99
N LYS A 91 -2.06 11.20 10.86
CA LYS A 91 -1.36 11.32 9.59
C LYS A 91 -1.77 10.21 8.61
N TRP A 92 -1.87 8.97 9.07
CA TRP A 92 -2.24 7.83 8.22
C TRP A 92 -3.72 7.85 7.80
N ALA A 93 -4.59 8.42 8.62
CA ALA A 93 -6.01 8.54 8.31
C ALA A 93 -6.33 9.61 7.24
N ASP A 94 -5.41 10.53 7.00
CA ASP A 94 -5.59 11.66 6.07
C ASP A 94 -4.90 11.39 4.73
N ALA A 95 -5.50 10.50 3.91
CA ALA A 95 -5.04 10.15 2.56
C ALA A 95 -3.50 9.98 2.45
N TYR A 96 -2.91 9.25 3.41
CA TYR A 96 -1.46 9.14 3.56
C TYR A 96 -0.74 8.69 2.30
N GLN A 97 0.32 9.38 1.96
CA GLN A 97 1.24 9.01 0.88
C GLN A 97 2.64 9.58 1.10
N GLU A 98 3.61 8.82 0.62
CA GLU A 98 5.03 9.17 0.54
C GLU A 98 5.38 9.41 -0.94
N ASN A 99 6.55 9.98 -1.21
CA ASN A 99 7.05 10.04 -2.59
C ASN A 99 7.51 8.65 -3.07
N GLN A 100 6.55 7.73 -3.12
CA GLN A 100 6.76 6.34 -3.48
C GLN A 100 5.81 5.93 -4.60
N ILE A 101 6.31 5.10 -5.52
CA ILE A 101 5.55 4.46 -6.59
C ILE A 101 5.82 2.96 -6.51
N THR A 102 4.76 2.18 -6.37
CA THR A 102 4.87 0.72 -6.26
C THR A 102 4.31 0.03 -7.50
N LEU A 103 5.11 -0.85 -8.10
CA LEU A 103 4.69 -1.73 -9.17
C LEU A 103 4.44 -3.13 -8.61
N VAL A 104 3.26 -3.66 -8.86
CA VAL A 104 2.88 -5.02 -8.48
C VAL A 104 2.60 -5.81 -9.75
N TYR A 105 3.25 -6.94 -9.92
CA TYR A 105 3.05 -7.77 -11.11
C TYR A 105 2.93 -9.25 -10.78
N ASP A 106 2.27 -9.97 -11.67
CA ASP A 106 2.31 -11.43 -11.73
C ASP A 106 2.66 -11.87 -13.16
N THR A 107 3.38 -12.97 -13.33
CA THR A 107 3.98 -13.35 -14.60
C THR A 107 4.09 -14.86 -14.76
N MET A 108 3.80 -15.37 -15.95
CA MET A 108 3.98 -16.79 -16.27
C MET A 108 5.43 -17.11 -16.72
N TRP A 109 5.94 -16.35 -17.69
CA TRP A 109 7.22 -16.59 -18.36
C TRP A 109 8.15 -15.37 -18.36
N ASN A 110 8.10 -14.59 -17.27
CA ASN A 110 8.87 -13.36 -17.06
C ASN A 110 8.60 -12.20 -18.05
N GLY A 111 7.67 -12.30 -18.99
CA GLY A 111 7.35 -11.20 -19.89
C GLY A 111 6.85 -9.96 -19.15
N THR A 112 5.84 -10.12 -18.30
CA THR A 112 5.31 -9.01 -17.47
C THR A 112 6.34 -8.48 -16.47
N ARG A 113 7.23 -9.35 -15.93
CA ARG A 113 8.34 -8.93 -15.08
C ARG A 113 9.29 -7.98 -15.81
N ARG A 114 9.73 -8.33 -17.02
CA ARG A 114 10.61 -7.47 -17.83
C ARG A 114 9.95 -6.13 -18.16
N MET A 115 8.64 -6.12 -18.42
CA MET A 115 7.87 -4.87 -18.56
C MET A 115 7.93 -4.04 -17.27
N ALA A 116 7.67 -4.65 -16.10
CA ALA A 116 7.70 -3.96 -14.82
C ALA A 116 9.08 -3.32 -14.52
N GLU A 117 10.16 -4.05 -14.82
CA GLU A 117 11.54 -3.57 -14.65
C GLU A 117 11.80 -2.34 -15.55
N ALA A 118 11.44 -2.40 -16.84
CA ALA A 118 11.60 -1.29 -17.77
C ALA A 118 10.74 -0.07 -17.40
N ILE A 119 9.49 -0.28 -16.97
CA ILE A 119 8.60 0.78 -16.48
C ILE A 119 9.21 1.45 -15.25
N ALA A 120 9.74 0.68 -14.31
CA ALA A 120 10.36 1.21 -13.09
C ALA A 120 11.60 2.07 -13.40
N GLU A 121 12.42 1.67 -14.37
CA GLU A 121 13.55 2.47 -14.83
C GLU A 121 13.08 3.79 -15.48
N GLY A 122 12.02 3.75 -16.28
CA GLY A 122 11.39 4.93 -16.85
C GLY A 122 10.89 5.92 -15.78
N ILE A 123 10.22 5.41 -14.74
CA ILE A 123 9.77 6.21 -13.59
C ILE A 123 10.94 6.87 -12.89
N LYS A 124 12.00 6.11 -12.58
CA LYS A 124 13.21 6.64 -11.92
C LYS A 124 13.92 7.69 -12.76
N SER A 125 13.86 7.58 -14.08
CA SER A 125 14.46 8.57 -14.97
C SER A 125 13.74 9.92 -14.96
N ALA A 126 12.43 9.94 -14.69
CA ALA A 126 11.62 11.14 -14.60
C ALA A 126 11.62 11.77 -13.19
N ASP A 127 11.61 10.95 -12.15
CA ASP A 127 11.65 11.39 -10.74
C ASP A 127 12.72 10.62 -9.97
N HIS A 128 13.92 11.19 -9.91
CA HIS A 128 15.07 10.60 -9.20
C HIS A 128 14.88 10.56 -7.67
N ASN A 129 13.93 11.33 -7.12
CA ASN A 129 13.64 11.38 -5.70
C ASN A 129 12.52 10.40 -5.30
N ALA A 130 11.82 9.81 -6.26
CA ALA A 130 10.79 8.83 -5.96
C ALA A 130 11.40 7.48 -5.55
N THR A 131 10.90 6.92 -4.47
CA THR A 131 11.15 5.52 -4.12
C THR A 131 10.32 4.63 -5.05
N VAL A 132 10.97 3.81 -5.87
CA VAL A 132 10.28 2.88 -6.78
C VAL A 132 10.47 1.46 -6.28
N LYS A 133 9.37 0.79 -5.97
CA LYS A 133 9.34 -0.60 -5.47
C LYS A 133 8.65 -1.53 -6.45
N LEU A 134 9.19 -2.76 -6.59
CA LEU A 134 8.65 -3.81 -7.44
C LEU A 134 8.35 -5.04 -6.62
N TYR A 135 7.12 -5.58 -6.77
CA TYR A 135 6.70 -6.80 -6.09
C TYR A 135 6.09 -7.81 -7.06
N ASN A 136 6.56 -9.05 -6.95
CA ASN A 136 5.88 -10.18 -7.58
C ASN A 136 4.75 -10.65 -6.64
N ALA A 137 3.52 -10.48 -7.07
CA ALA A 137 2.33 -10.80 -6.29
C ALA A 137 2.23 -12.27 -5.87
N ALA A 138 2.78 -13.19 -6.69
CA ALA A 138 2.76 -14.63 -6.40
C ALA A 138 3.82 -15.08 -5.37
N HIS A 139 4.82 -14.23 -5.10
CA HIS A 139 5.96 -14.59 -4.26
C HIS A 139 6.19 -13.66 -3.06
N THR A 140 5.36 -12.64 -2.91
CA THR A 140 5.47 -11.67 -1.81
C THR A 140 4.21 -11.74 -0.93
N ASP A 141 4.36 -11.63 0.38
CA ASP A 141 3.21 -11.58 1.28
C ASP A 141 2.29 -10.41 0.90
N LYS A 142 1.00 -10.71 0.80
CA LYS A 142 -0.01 -9.74 0.39
C LYS A 142 -0.11 -8.54 1.33
N ASN A 143 0.12 -8.74 2.63
CA ASN A 143 0.03 -7.66 3.62
C ASN A 143 1.21 -6.71 3.49
N ASP A 144 2.39 -7.19 3.10
CA ASP A 144 3.55 -6.35 2.78
C ASP A 144 3.26 -5.51 1.54
N ILE A 145 2.74 -6.13 0.48
CA ILE A 145 2.35 -5.40 -0.73
C ILE A 145 1.31 -4.31 -0.42
N ILE A 146 0.26 -4.63 0.33
CA ILE A 146 -0.78 -3.67 0.72
C ILE A 146 -0.18 -2.51 1.52
N THR A 147 0.76 -2.78 2.42
CA THR A 147 1.45 -1.74 3.20
C THR A 147 2.21 -0.77 2.29
N GLU A 148 2.90 -1.31 1.29
CA GLU A 148 3.62 -0.48 0.34
C GLU A 148 2.68 0.32 -0.59
N LEU A 149 1.56 -0.25 -0.99
CA LEU A 149 0.52 0.46 -1.75
C LEU A 149 -0.13 1.57 -0.91
N PHE A 150 -0.33 1.34 0.38
CA PHE A 150 -0.82 2.35 1.32
C PHE A 150 0.15 3.56 1.41
N ARG A 151 1.46 3.31 1.47
CA ARG A 151 2.49 4.36 1.48
C ARG A 151 2.58 5.13 0.16
N SER A 152 2.32 4.47 -0.96
CA SER A 152 2.56 5.02 -2.30
C SER A 152 1.59 6.16 -2.67
N LYS A 153 2.11 7.18 -3.38
CA LYS A 153 1.29 8.20 -4.06
C LYS A 153 0.63 7.64 -5.33
N ALA A 154 1.27 6.65 -5.94
CA ALA A 154 0.80 5.99 -7.16
C ALA A 154 1.27 4.54 -7.23
N PHE A 155 0.57 3.71 -8.02
CA PHE A 155 0.96 2.33 -8.24
C PHE A 155 0.54 1.81 -9.62
N LEU A 156 1.24 0.78 -10.06
CA LEU A 156 0.92 0.11 -11.32
C LEU A 156 0.71 -1.38 -11.06
N PHE A 157 -0.32 -1.93 -11.70
CA PHE A 157 -0.59 -3.36 -11.65
C PHE A 157 -0.34 -4.02 -13.00
N GLY A 158 0.38 -5.15 -12.97
CA GLY A 158 0.69 -5.93 -14.14
C GLY A 158 0.28 -7.39 -14.04
N SER A 159 -0.23 -7.97 -15.13
CA SER A 159 -0.52 -9.39 -15.22
C SER A 159 -0.33 -9.93 -16.63
N SER A 160 0.16 -11.16 -16.73
CA SER A 160 -0.03 -11.92 -17.97
C SER A 160 -1.52 -12.21 -18.15
N THR A 161 -1.99 -12.22 -19.42
CA THR A 161 -3.35 -12.69 -19.73
C THR A 161 -3.39 -14.21 -19.66
N VAL A 162 -4.25 -14.73 -18.80
CA VAL A 162 -4.51 -16.17 -18.66
C VAL A 162 -6.01 -16.44 -18.69
N ASN A 163 -6.44 -17.38 -19.54
CA ASN A 163 -7.86 -17.74 -19.69
C ASN A 163 -8.78 -16.52 -19.87
N LYS A 164 -8.38 -15.55 -20.71
CA LYS A 164 -9.06 -14.27 -20.94
C LYS A 164 -9.24 -13.42 -19.69
N GLY A 165 -8.40 -13.61 -18.67
CA GLY A 165 -8.45 -12.93 -17.39
C GLY A 165 -7.07 -12.51 -16.89
N ILE A 166 -6.99 -12.27 -15.60
CA ILE A 166 -5.76 -11.93 -14.87
C ILE A 166 -5.30 -13.08 -14.01
N MET A 167 -4.02 -13.09 -13.65
CA MET A 167 -3.46 -14.09 -12.75
C MET A 167 -4.02 -13.94 -11.33
N ASN A 168 -4.13 -15.04 -10.61
CA ASN A 168 -4.86 -15.13 -9.34
C ASN A 168 -4.36 -14.21 -8.25
N ALA A 169 -3.02 -14.09 -8.09
CA ALA A 169 -2.45 -13.24 -7.06
C ALA A 169 -2.76 -11.76 -7.29
N THR A 170 -2.63 -11.28 -8.55
CA THR A 170 -3.04 -9.93 -8.94
C THR A 170 -4.55 -9.71 -8.71
N GLY A 171 -5.38 -10.69 -9.08
CA GLY A 171 -6.83 -10.60 -8.88
C GLY A 171 -7.24 -10.49 -7.41
N GLY A 172 -6.60 -11.26 -6.54
CA GLY A 172 -6.83 -11.22 -5.09
C GLY A 172 -6.44 -9.89 -4.46
N LEU A 173 -5.28 -9.34 -4.85
CA LEU A 173 -4.84 -8.02 -4.35
C LEU A 173 -5.77 -6.89 -4.80
N LEU A 174 -6.21 -6.87 -6.06
CA LEU A 174 -7.14 -5.86 -6.56
C LEU A 174 -8.50 -5.90 -5.83
N GLU A 175 -8.98 -7.11 -5.46
CA GLU A 175 -10.19 -7.25 -4.66
C GLU A 175 -10.00 -6.73 -3.23
N MET A 176 -8.84 -7.00 -2.60
CA MET A 176 -8.50 -6.45 -1.29
C MET A 176 -8.45 -4.91 -1.33
N LEU A 177 -7.79 -4.33 -2.34
CA LEU A 177 -7.69 -2.87 -2.49
C LEU A 177 -9.06 -2.19 -2.60
N ARG A 178 -10.01 -2.82 -3.31
CA ARG A 178 -11.38 -2.32 -3.41
C ARG A 178 -12.04 -2.22 -2.03
N GLY A 179 -11.81 -3.20 -1.15
CA GLY A 179 -12.34 -3.23 0.21
C GLY A 179 -11.66 -2.25 1.16
N LEU A 180 -10.36 -2.03 1.01
CA LEU A 180 -9.58 -1.12 1.85
C LEU A 180 -9.91 0.36 1.61
N GLY A 181 -10.30 0.74 0.39
CA GLY A 181 -10.71 2.10 0.08
C GLY A 181 -9.60 3.15 0.28
N LEU A 182 -8.39 2.84 -0.17
CA LEU A 182 -7.28 3.81 -0.18
C LEU A 182 -7.69 5.05 -0.97
N LYS A 183 -7.35 6.24 -0.48
CA LYS A 183 -7.78 7.51 -1.08
C LYS A 183 -6.64 8.18 -1.85
N ASP A 184 -7.04 8.98 -2.86
CA ASP A 184 -6.19 9.91 -3.59
C ASP A 184 -4.93 9.24 -4.20
N LYS A 185 -5.08 8.00 -4.66
CA LYS A 185 -4.00 7.25 -5.33
C LYS A 185 -4.20 7.26 -6.85
N LYS A 186 -3.10 7.46 -7.57
CA LYS A 186 -3.04 7.38 -9.01
C LYS A 186 -2.59 5.99 -9.45
N ALA A 187 -3.10 5.52 -10.58
CA ALA A 187 -2.82 4.16 -11.03
C ALA A 187 -2.72 4.03 -12.55
N ALA A 188 -2.06 2.94 -12.99
CA ALA A 188 -2.08 2.46 -14.35
C ALA A 188 -1.96 0.94 -14.39
N ALA A 189 -2.20 0.35 -15.57
CA ALA A 189 -2.10 -1.08 -15.80
C ALA A 189 -1.07 -1.43 -16.87
N PHE A 190 -0.52 -2.64 -16.84
CA PHE A 190 0.34 -3.17 -17.88
C PHE A 190 0.21 -4.69 -17.97
N GLY A 191 0.59 -5.28 -19.09
CA GLY A 191 0.51 -6.74 -19.18
C GLY A 191 0.99 -7.34 -20.48
N SER A 192 1.41 -8.60 -20.41
CA SER A 192 1.77 -9.41 -21.57
C SER A 192 0.66 -10.38 -21.94
N TYR A 193 0.58 -10.75 -23.21
CA TYR A 193 -0.42 -11.69 -23.71
C TYR A 193 0.08 -12.49 -24.92
N GLY A 194 -0.57 -13.63 -25.22
CA GLY A 194 -0.22 -14.45 -26.38
C GLY A 194 -1.24 -14.35 -27.52
N TRP A 195 -2.53 -14.42 -27.21
CA TRP A 195 -3.61 -14.43 -28.22
C TRP A 195 -4.56 -13.24 -28.08
N SER A 196 -4.87 -12.87 -26.85
CA SER A 196 -5.81 -11.80 -26.53
C SER A 196 -5.32 -11.10 -25.26
N GLY A 197 -5.50 -9.80 -25.16
CA GLY A 197 -4.87 -8.95 -24.15
C GLY A 197 -5.86 -8.37 -23.14
N GLU A 198 -6.76 -9.17 -22.59
CA GLU A 198 -7.82 -8.71 -21.70
C GLU A 198 -7.31 -8.27 -20.31
N SER A 199 -6.16 -8.79 -19.88
CA SER A 199 -5.67 -8.55 -18.51
C SER A 199 -5.57 -7.08 -18.16
N VAL A 200 -5.06 -6.24 -19.06
CA VAL A 200 -4.87 -4.81 -18.83
C VAL A 200 -6.21 -4.09 -18.65
N ASP A 201 -7.17 -4.36 -19.53
CA ASP A 201 -8.51 -3.75 -19.46
C ASP A 201 -9.25 -4.17 -18.17
N ILE A 202 -9.10 -5.44 -17.77
CA ILE A 202 -9.67 -5.96 -16.52
C ILE A 202 -9.04 -5.27 -15.29
N ILE A 203 -7.72 -5.12 -15.30
CA ILE A 203 -7.01 -4.42 -14.21
C ILE A 203 -7.48 -2.96 -14.12
N GLU A 204 -7.52 -2.23 -15.24
CA GLU A 204 -8.00 -0.85 -15.26
C GLU A 204 -9.43 -0.73 -14.74
N GLN A 205 -10.32 -1.63 -15.17
CA GLN A 205 -11.70 -1.61 -14.70
C GLN A 205 -11.77 -1.83 -13.17
N LYS A 206 -11.02 -2.82 -12.65
CA LYS A 206 -10.97 -3.08 -11.21
C LYS A 206 -10.38 -1.89 -10.41
N LEU A 207 -9.38 -1.21 -10.95
CA LEU A 207 -8.80 -0.01 -10.34
C LEU A 207 -9.82 1.15 -10.33
N LYS A 208 -10.58 1.35 -11.42
CA LYS A 208 -11.68 2.32 -11.48
C LYS A 208 -12.81 1.99 -10.50
N ASP A 209 -13.18 0.72 -10.39
CA ASP A 209 -14.20 0.24 -9.43
C ASP A 209 -13.76 0.47 -7.97
N ALA A 210 -12.45 0.40 -7.71
CA ALA A 210 -11.84 0.74 -6.43
C ALA A 210 -11.63 2.27 -6.24
N LYS A 211 -12.08 3.10 -7.20
CA LYS A 211 -12.02 4.58 -7.19
C LYS A 211 -10.62 5.17 -7.28
N PHE A 212 -9.67 4.46 -7.89
CA PHE A 212 -8.37 5.02 -8.19
C PHE A 212 -8.39 5.83 -9.49
N GLU A 213 -7.60 6.90 -9.54
CA GLU A 213 -7.45 7.72 -10.72
C GLU A 213 -6.51 7.03 -11.73
N ILE A 214 -7.04 6.64 -12.89
CA ILE A 214 -6.22 6.14 -13.99
C ILE A 214 -5.66 7.32 -14.76
N VAL A 215 -4.36 7.58 -14.59
CA VAL A 215 -3.70 8.75 -15.20
C VAL A 215 -3.11 8.47 -16.58
N LYS A 216 -3.05 7.20 -16.96
CA LYS A 216 -2.54 6.77 -18.27
C LYS A 216 -3.17 5.44 -18.66
N ASP A 217 -3.59 5.35 -19.93
CA ASP A 217 -4.07 4.09 -20.51
C ASP A 217 -2.98 3.02 -20.44
N GLY A 218 -3.37 1.79 -20.15
CA GLY A 218 -2.43 0.70 -19.92
C GLY A 218 -1.65 0.27 -21.15
N ILE A 219 -0.48 -0.31 -20.93
CA ILE A 219 0.37 -0.85 -22.02
C ILE A 219 0.26 -2.37 -22.10
N LYS A 220 0.10 -2.90 -23.33
CA LYS A 220 0.00 -4.31 -23.66
C LYS A 220 1.15 -4.74 -24.56
N VAL A 221 1.81 -5.83 -24.24
CA VAL A 221 2.89 -6.38 -25.07
C VAL A 221 2.56 -7.83 -25.48
N LEU A 222 2.67 -8.11 -26.78
CA LEU A 222 2.47 -9.44 -27.35
C LEU A 222 3.69 -10.33 -27.05
N TRP A 223 3.44 -11.49 -26.46
CA TRP A 223 4.45 -12.48 -26.05
C TRP A 223 5.51 -11.91 -25.09
N ASN A 224 6.75 -12.26 -25.31
CA ASN A 224 7.88 -11.78 -24.51
C ASN A 224 8.39 -10.46 -25.11
N PRO A 225 8.50 -9.39 -24.34
CA PRO A 225 8.93 -8.09 -24.86
C PRO A 225 10.33 -8.16 -25.50
N ASP A 226 10.45 -7.67 -26.71
CA ASP A 226 11.71 -7.38 -27.39
C ASP A 226 12.29 -6.02 -26.94
N GLU A 227 13.39 -5.60 -27.55
CA GLU A 227 14.07 -4.34 -27.18
C GLU A 227 13.18 -3.11 -27.44
N ASP A 228 12.41 -3.10 -28.53
CA ASP A 228 11.55 -1.96 -28.85
C ASP A 228 10.34 -1.90 -27.90
N ALA A 229 9.71 -3.03 -27.59
CA ALA A 229 8.66 -3.11 -26.59
C ALA A 229 9.16 -2.71 -25.19
N LEU A 230 10.40 -3.03 -24.82
CA LEU A 230 11.00 -2.59 -23.57
C LEU A 230 11.26 -1.06 -23.55
N LYS A 231 11.65 -0.46 -24.67
CA LYS A 231 11.74 1.00 -24.79
C LYS A 231 10.37 1.66 -24.63
N GLU A 232 9.32 1.10 -25.25
CA GLU A 232 7.95 1.57 -25.04
C GLU A 232 7.52 1.48 -23.58
N CYS A 233 7.87 0.39 -22.88
CA CYS A 233 7.63 0.25 -21.45
C CYS A 233 8.38 1.32 -20.63
N PHE A 234 9.64 1.60 -20.95
CA PHE A 234 10.40 2.67 -20.32
C PHE A 234 9.74 4.04 -20.52
N GLU A 235 9.41 4.41 -21.74
CA GLU A 235 8.72 5.68 -22.04
C GLU A 235 7.33 5.74 -21.40
N PHE A 236 6.65 4.60 -21.27
CA PHE A 236 5.40 4.49 -20.52
C PHE A 236 5.60 4.86 -19.05
N GLY A 237 6.62 4.30 -18.39
CA GLY A 237 6.96 4.58 -17.00
C GLY A 237 7.35 6.05 -16.78
N LYS A 238 8.19 6.60 -17.65
CA LYS A 238 8.59 7.99 -17.64
C LYS A 238 7.37 8.93 -17.74
N SER A 239 6.55 8.74 -18.76
CA SER A 239 5.34 9.54 -18.99
C SER A 239 4.28 9.36 -17.89
N PHE A 240 4.23 8.20 -17.20
CA PHE A 240 3.39 8.01 -16.03
C PHE A 240 3.85 8.90 -14.87
N ALA A 241 5.15 8.90 -14.56
CA ALA A 241 5.71 9.70 -13.47
C ALA A 241 5.54 11.22 -13.70
N GLU A 242 5.65 11.69 -14.96
CA GLU A 242 5.44 13.09 -15.33
C GLU A 242 3.99 13.59 -15.12
N LYS A 243 3.04 12.68 -14.91
CA LYS A 243 1.61 12.99 -14.64
C LYS A 243 1.25 12.94 -13.14
N LEU A 244 2.20 12.62 -12.26
CA LEU A 244 1.97 12.55 -10.82
C LEU A 244 2.15 13.89 -10.13
#